data_486209c25ab9590b2f830da17272f490
#
_entry.id   486209c25ab9590b2f830da17272f490
#
_cell.length_a   1.000
_cell.length_b   1.000
_cell.length_c   1.000
_cell.angle_alpha   90.00
_cell.angle_beta   90.00
_cell.angle_gamma   90.00
#
_symmetry.space_group_name_H-M   'P 1'
#
loop_
_entity.id
_entity.type
_entity.pdbx_description
1 polymer ?
#
loop_
_entity_poly.entity_id
_entity_poly.type
_entity_poly.pdbx_seq_one_letter_code
_entity_poly.pdbx_strand_id
1 'polypeptide(L)'
;MRDYTPRLYDAQAGTLAIDFVLHGDGPASTWAAQAKVGDALAMGGPRGSFLVADDFDHYVLVGDETALPAIGRWLSEMPAGRKATVLIEIPEDADRQDLPTQAEATVHWLPRNGVPAQRSERLEQALDDVSPAGDTFWWIACESRRARVMRKFLEGHRNVPKTWIKSTGYWKHADSEDDEE
;
A
#
# COMPACT_ATOMS: atom_id res chain seq x y z
N MET A 1 8.91 -8.39 -16.06
CA MET A 1 8.97 -7.04 -15.50
C MET A 1 8.00 -6.96 -14.33
N ARG A 2 8.35 -6.30 -13.25
CA ARG A 2 7.51 -6.10 -12.05
C ARG A 2 7.43 -4.62 -11.75
N ASP A 3 6.31 -4.17 -11.21
CA ASP A 3 6.13 -2.77 -10.83
C ASP A 3 6.60 -2.55 -9.39
N TYR A 4 7.35 -1.49 -9.18
CA TYR A 4 7.86 -1.08 -7.88
C TYR A 4 7.59 0.40 -7.65
N THR A 5 7.43 0.77 -6.39
CA THR A 5 7.25 2.15 -5.99
C THR A 5 8.60 2.87 -5.94
N PRO A 6 8.77 4.00 -6.64
CA PRO A 6 9.87 4.94 -6.36
C PRO A 6 9.66 5.51 -4.95
N ARG A 7 10.33 4.93 -3.94
CA ARG A 7 10.13 5.30 -2.53
C ARG A 7 10.62 6.71 -2.24
N LEU A 8 11.77 7.07 -2.78
CA LEU A 8 12.35 8.40 -2.67
C LEU A 8 13.16 8.70 -3.94
N TYR A 9 13.02 9.91 -4.45
CA TYR A 9 13.84 10.41 -5.55
C TYR A 9 14.53 11.71 -5.15
N ASP A 10 15.86 11.72 -5.22
CA ASP A 10 16.66 12.92 -5.02
C ASP A 10 17.21 13.38 -6.38
N ALA A 11 16.64 14.47 -6.90
CA ALA A 11 17.03 15.03 -8.18
C ALA A 11 18.42 15.66 -8.16
N GLN A 12 18.90 16.12 -7.00
CA GLN A 12 20.24 16.75 -6.88
C GLN A 12 21.33 15.69 -6.85
N ALA A 13 21.12 14.62 -6.08
CA ALA A 13 22.03 13.49 -6.02
C ALA A 13 21.89 12.54 -7.22
N GLY A 14 20.80 12.62 -7.98
CA GLY A 14 20.47 11.69 -9.07
C GLY A 14 20.23 10.27 -8.57
N THR A 15 19.66 10.13 -7.36
CA THR A 15 19.42 8.84 -6.73
C THR A 15 17.96 8.51 -6.63
N LEU A 16 17.66 7.21 -6.70
CA LEU A 16 16.31 6.66 -6.53
C LEU A 16 16.37 5.52 -5.51
N ALA A 17 15.55 5.60 -4.46
CA ALA A 17 15.36 4.51 -3.52
C ALA A 17 14.13 3.68 -3.91
N ILE A 18 14.31 2.37 -3.88
CA ILE A 18 13.25 1.38 -4.10
C ILE A 18 13.35 0.37 -2.96
N ASP A 19 12.24 0.18 -2.24
CA ASP A 19 12.13 -0.84 -1.21
C ASP A 19 11.63 -2.14 -1.83
N PHE A 20 12.28 -3.25 -1.44
CA PHE A 20 11.89 -4.59 -1.85
C PHE A 20 11.33 -5.34 -0.65
N VAL A 21 10.08 -5.76 -0.75
CA VAL A 21 9.53 -6.73 0.20
C VAL A 21 10.05 -8.10 -0.17
N LEU A 22 10.83 -8.70 0.73
CA LEU A 22 11.39 -10.03 0.52
C LEU A 22 10.34 -11.09 0.87
N HIS A 23 9.78 -11.72 -0.15
CA HIS A 23 8.80 -12.79 0.00
C HIS A 23 9.02 -13.87 -1.05
N GLY A 24 8.95 -15.14 -0.64
CA GLY A 24 9.08 -16.29 -1.55
C GLY A 24 10.33 -16.26 -2.43
N ASP A 25 10.31 -17.05 -3.51
CA ASP A 25 11.44 -17.28 -4.41
C ASP A 25 11.30 -16.51 -5.75
N GLY A 26 10.60 -15.39 -5.74
CA GLY A 26 10.41 -14.56 -6.92
C GLY A 26 11.72 -13.92 -7.40
N PRO A 27 11.94 -13.74 -8.73
CA PRO A 27 13.20 -13.21 -9.28
C PRO A 27 13.66 -11.92 -8.65
N ALA A 28 12.74 -11.00 -8.35
CA ALA A 28 13.06 -9.71 -7.76
C ALA A 28 13.44 -9.83 -6.28
N SER A 29 12.71 -10.62 -5.48
CA SER A 29 13.05 -10.89 -4.07
C SER A 29 14.38 -11.60 -3.96
N THR A 30 14.63 -12.61 -4.81
CA THR A 30 15.91 -13.34 -4.82
C THR A 30 17.08 -12.41 -5.19
N TRP A 31 16.89 -11.57 -6.22
CA TRP A 31 17.90 -10.59 -6.59
C TRP A 31 18.17 -9.61 -5.43
N ALA A 32 17.13 -9.03 -4.86
CA ALA A 32 17.26 -8.04 -3.79
C ALA A 32 17.94 -8.61 -2.53
N ALA A 33 17.63 -9.87 -2.17
CA ALA A 33 18.26 -10.55 -1.03
C ALA A 33 19.77 -10.77 -1.20
N GLN A 34 20.28 -10.79 -2.44
CA GLN A 34 21.68 -11.06 -2.76
C GLN A 34 22.44 -9.85 -3.26
N ALA A 35 21.73 -8.76 -3.60
CA ALA A 35 22.29 -7.55 -4.20
C ALA A 35 23.35 -6.89 -3.31
N LYS A 36 24.40 -6.41 -3.95
CA LYS A 36 25.53 -5.72 -3.32
C LYS A 36 25.76 -4.36 -3.97
N VAL A 37 26.45 -3.51 -3.27
CA VAL A 37 26.88 -2.23 -3.81
C VAL A 37 27.70 -2.46 -5.08
N GLY A 38 27.29 -1.80 -6.17
CA GLY A 38 27.89 -1.94 -7.49
C GLY A 38 27.13 -2.87 -8.44
N ASP A 39 26.14 -3.62 -7.96
CA ASP A 39 25.28 -4.44 -8.83
C ASP A 39 24.36 -3.55 -9.68
N ALA A 40 24.16 -3.95 -10.93
CA ALA A 40 23.34 -3.20 -11.86
C ALA A 40 21.87 -3.63 -11.79
N LEU A 41 20.97 -2.66 -11.79
CA LEU A 41 19.53 -2.87 -11.91
C LEU A 41 18.99 -2.06 -13.09
N ALA A 42 18.32 -2.73 -14.04
CA ALA A 42 17.67 -2.05 -15.14
C ALA A 42 16.25 -1.64 -14.74
N MET A 43 15.91 -0.39 -14.96
CA MET A 43 14.57 0.15 -14.69
C MET A 43 14.00 0.78 -15.96
N GLY A 44 12.70 0.60 -16.18
CA GLY A 44 11.95 1.26 -17.26
C GLY A 44 10.76 2.03 -16.67
N GLY A 45 10.52 3.24 -17.13
CA GLY A 45 9.41 4.07 -16.68
C GLY A 45 9.84 5.47 -16.25
N PRO A 46 8.99 6.21 -15.48
CA PRO A 46 7.66 5.79 -15.01
C PRO A 46 6.66 5.68 -16.17
N ARG A 47 5.73 4.71 -16.08
CA ARG A 47 4.67 4.53 -17.10
C ARG A 47 3.50 5.48 -16.92
N GLY A 48 3.29 5.96 -15.72
CA GLY A 48 2.23 6.88 -15.33
C GLY A 48 2.14 7.02 -13.83
N SER A 49 1.39 8.03 -13.39
CA SER A 49 1.05 8.23 -11.98
C SER A 49 -0.44 8.51 -11.85
N PHE A 50 -0.98 8.21 -10.68
CA PHE A 50 -2.32 8.60 -10.31
C PHE A 50 -2.19 9.75 -9.30
N LEU A 51 -2.68 10.92 -9.70
CA LEU A 51 -2.72 12.07 -8.81
C LEU A 51 -4.05 12.07 -8.07
N VAL A 52 -3.98 12.06 -6.76
CA VAL A 52 -5.15 12.24 -5.89
C VAL A 52 -5.37 13.72 -5.67
N ALA A 53 -6.62 14.15 -5.76
CA ALA A 53 -6.97 15.52 -5.44
C ALA A 53 -6.64 15.82 -3.96
N ASP A 54 -6.13 17.03 -3.71
CA ASP A 54 -5.75 17.48 -2.36
C ASP A 54 -6.87 18.32 -1.74
N ASP A 55 -8.12 17.84 -1.87
CA ASP A 55 -9.34 18.54 -1.43
C ASP A 55 -10.24 17.68 -0.52
N PHE A 56 -9.82 16.46 -0.17
CA PHE A 56 -10.53 15.62 0.78
C PHE A 56 -10.23 16.04 2.23
N ASP A 57 -11.25 15.92 3.08
CA ASP A 57 -11.11 16.17 4.52
C ASP A 57 -10.27 15.09 5.22
N HIS A 58 -10.28 13.87 4.68
CA HIS A 58 -9.59 12.72 5.24
C HIS A 58 -9.09 11.75 4.16
N TYR A 59 -7.97 11.08 4.43
CA TYR A 59 -7.40 10.05 3.57
C TYR A 59 -7.30 8.73 4.36
N VAL A 60 -7.83 7.65 3.82
CA VAL A 60 -7.68 6.31 4.39
C VAL A 60 -6.81 5.48 3.47
N LEU A 61 -5.65 5.07 3.97
CA LEU A 61 -4.67 4.27 3.25
C LEU A 61 -4.67 2.86 3.83
N VAL A 62 -4.97 1.87 3.01
CA VAL A 62 -5.10 0.46 3.42
C VAL A 62 -4.16 -0.39 2.58
N GLY A 63 -3.29 -1.16 3.24
CA GLY A 63 -2.37 -2.02 2.51
C GLY A 63 -1.72 -3.11 3.33
N ASP A 64 -1.15 -4.08 2.65
CA ASP A 64 -0.24 -5.06 3.24
C ASP A 64 1.23 -4.59 3.10
N GLU A 65 2.17 -5.44 3.50
CA GLU A 65 3.61 -5.14 3.40
C GLU A 65 4.06 -4.75 1.99
N THR A 66 3.38 -5.20 0.94
CA THR A 66 3.73 -4.86 -0.44
C THR A 66 3.39 -3.42 -0.80
N ALA A 67 2.41 -2.84 -0.11
CA ALA A 67 1.97 -1.46 -0.26
C ALA A 67 2.75 -0.48 0.63
N LEU A 68 3.50 -0.97 1.62
CA LEU A 68 4.20 -0.15 2.60
C LEU A 68 5.13 0.91 1.97
N PRO A 69 5.89 0.62 0.90
CA PRO A 69 6.69 1.65 0.22
C PRO A 69 5.84 2.79 -0.36
N ALA A 70 4.67 2.47 -0.94
CA ALA A 70 3.77 3.47 -1.51
C ALA A 70 3.10 4.33 -0.43
N ILE A 71 2.65 3.70 0.65
CA ILE A 71 2.10 4.39 1.83
C ILE A 71 3.15 5.31 2.44
N GLY A 72 4.36 4.82 2.66
CA GLY A 72 5.45 5.60 3.24
C GLY A 72 5.84 6.80 2.37
N ARG A 73 5.86 6.64 1.05
CA ARG A 73 6.05 7.75 0.12
C ARG A 73 4.92 8.77 0.24
N TRP A 74 3.68 8.32 0.18
CA TRP A 74 2.51 9.20 0.26
C TRP A 74 2.51 10.02 1.56
N LEU A 75 2.74 9.38 2.70
CA LEU A 75 2.82 10.06 3.99
C LEU A 75 3.94 11.10 4.03
N SER A 76 5.10 10.80 3.44
CA SER A 76 6.23 11.75 3.40
C SER A 76 5.98 12.97 2.51
N GLU A 77 5.11 12.84 1.50
CA GLU A 77 4.73 13.90 0.57
C GLU A 77 3.43 14.63 1.00
N MET A 78 2.70 14.08 1.98
CA MET A 78 1.41 14.65 2.43
C MET A 78 1.62 15.97 3.18
N PRO A 79 0.91 17.05 2.80
CA PRO A 79 1.06 18.34 3.46
C PRO A 79 0.67 18.32 4.95
N ALA A 80 1.25 19.25 5.71
CA ALA A 80 0.88 19.47 7.10
C ALA A 80 -0.63 19.82 7.23
N GLY A 81 -1.27 19.33 8.29
CA GLY A 81 -2.69 19.55 8.57
C GLY A 81 -3.65 18.63 7.80
N ARG A 82 -3.15 17.81 6.87
CA ARG A 82 -3.97 16.75 6.26
C ARG A 82 -4.17 15.61 7.25
N LYS A 83 -5.38 15.06 7.28
CA LYS A 83 -5.73 13.94 8.16
C LYS A 83 -5.65 12.63 7.41
N ALA A 84 -4.97 11.66 8.01
CA ALA A 84 -4.87 10.32 7.44
C ALA A 84 -5.09 9.23 8.49
N THR A 85 -5.81 8.19 8.11
CA THR A 85 -5.85 6.91 8.83
C THR A 85 -5.17 5.86 7.96
N VAL A 86 -4.21 5.16 8.51
CA VAL A 86 -3.40 4.19 7.79
C VAL A 86 -3.56 2.82 8.42
N LEU A 87 -3.99 1.84 7.66
CA LEU A 87 -4.13 0.45 8.06
C LEU A 87 -3.07 -0.36 7.32
N ILE A 88 -2.09 -0.88 8.02
CA ILE A 88 -0.99 -1.65 7.42
C ILE A 88 -0.93 -3.04 8.04
N GLU A 89 -1.22 -4.04 7.23
CA GLU A 89 -1.00 -5.42 7.60
C GLU A 89 0.46 -5.81 7.32
N ILE A 90 1.10 -6.43 8.31
CA ILE A 90 2.51 -6.86 8.26
C ILE A 90 2.64 -8.30 8.75
N PRO A 91 3.69 -9.04 8.36
CA PRO A 91 3.92 -10.41 8.83
C PRO A 91 4.02 -10.47 10.36
N GLU A 92 4.94 -9.70 10.94
CA GLU A 92 5.24 -9.71 12.38
C GLU A 92 5.36 -8.28 12.92
N ASP A 93 5.26 -8.12 14.21
CA ASP A 93 5.39 -6.81 14.88
C ASP A 93 6.76 -6.16 14.67
N ALA A 94 7.79 -6.98 14.46
CA ALA A 94 9.15 -6.53 14.16
C ALA A 94 9.29 -5.86 12.76
N ASP A 95 8.30 -6.03 11.88
CA ASP A 95 8.30 -5.44 10.53
C ASP A 95 7.76 -4.00 10.50
N ARG A 96 7.40 -3.44 11.64
CA ARG A 96 7.03 -2.02 11.74
C ARG A 96 8.18 -1.13 11.31
N GLN A 97 7.84 -0.08 10.58
CA GLN A 97 8.80 0.90 10.10
C GLN A 97 8.43 2.30 10.60
N ASP A 98 9.42 3.17 10.65
CA ASP A 98 9.16 4.59 10.84
C ASP A 98 8.61 5.18 9.53
N LEU A 99 7.50 5.91 9.65
CA LEU A 99 6.79 6.54 8.55
C LEU A 99 6.73 8.05 8.77
N PRO A 100 7.82 8.78 8.48
CA PRO A 100 7.87 10.21 8.71
C PRO A 100 6.82 10.93 7.85
N THR A 101 6.09 11.83 8.49
CA THR A 101 5.06 12.66 7.84
C THR A 101 4.87 13.98 8.58
N GLN A 102 4.40 15.00 7.87
CA GLN A 102 3.91 16.25 8.46
C GLN A 102 2.38 16.27 8.63
N ALA A 103 1.69 15.25 8.11
CA ALA A 103 0.25 15.11 8.24
C ALA A 103 -0.16 14.66 9.66
N GLU A 104 -1.43 14.90 9.99
CA GLU A 104 -2.08 14.35 11.19
C GLU A 104 -2.48 12.89 10.91
N ALA A 105 -1.49 11.99 10.94
CA ALA A 105 -1.69 10.60 10.58
C ALA A 105 -1.79 9.69 11.81
N THR A 106 -2.80 8.80 11.80
CA THR A 106 -2.91 7.69 12.75
C THR A 106 -2.59 6.40 12.02
N VAL A 107 -1.54 5.68 12.44
CA VAL A 107 -1.09 4.43 11.82
C VAL A 107 -1.47 3.24 12.69
N HIS A 108 -2.24 2.32 12.14
CA HIS A 108 -2.62 1.06 12.75
C HIS A 108 -1.81 -0.08 12.12
N TRP A 109 -0.89 -0.62 12.88
CA TRP A 109 -0.13 -1.80 12.48
C TRP A 109 -0.89 -3.07 12.86
N LEU A 110 -1.07 -3.95 11.89
CA LEU A 110 -1.88 -5.16 11.99
C LEU A 110 -1.00 -6.40 11.74
N PRO A 111 -0.19 -6.83 12.72
CA PRO A 111 0.68 -7.98 12.55
C PRO A 111 -0.13 -9.27 12.43
N ARG A 112 0.18 -10.09 11.43
CA ARG A 112 -0.49 -11.37 11.18
C ARG A 112 -0.09 -12.47 12.17
N ASN A 113 1.12 -12.37 12.74
CA ASN A 113 1.64 -13.32 13.73
C ASN A 113 1.50 -14.78 13.28
N GLY A 114 2.07 -15.10 12.13
CA GLY A 114 2.06 -16.46 11.57
C GLY A 114 0.82 -16.84 10.76
N VAL A 115 -0.22 -15.98 10.71
CA VAL A 115 -1.35 -16.20 9.80
C VAL A 115 -0.91 -15.91 8.36
N PRO A 116 -1.10 -16.82 7.39
CA PRO A 116 -0.80 -16.55 5.99
C PRO A 116 -1.60 -15.36 5.44
N ALA A 117 -0.96 -14.53 4.62
CA ALA A 117 -1.56 -13.29 4.10
C ALA A 117 -2.92 -13.51 3.40
N GLN A 118 -3.05 -14.60 2.64
CA GLN A 118 -4.29 -14.95 1.94
C GLN A 118 -5.44 -15.40 2.86
N ARG A 119 -5.16 -15.69 4.13
CA ARG A 119 -6.15 -16.11 5.14
C ARG A 119 -6.40 -15.05 6.21
N SER A 120 -5.66 -13.95 6.16
CA SER A 120 -5.84 -12.84 7.09
C SER A 120 -7.08 -12.02 6.71
N GLU A 121 -7.84 -11.61 7.71
CA GLU A 121 -8.98 -10.69 7.57
C GLU A 121 -8.75 -9.39 8.36
N ARG A 122 -7.51 -9.13 8.77
CA ARG A 122 -7.20 -8.01 9.66
C ARG A 122 -7.43 -6.66 9.03
N LEU A 123 -7.13 -6.51 7.72
CA LEU A 123 -7.42 -5.27 6.99
C LEU A 123 -8.91 -5.02 6.86
N GLU A 124 -9.69 -6.06 6.55
CA GLU A 124 -11.13 -5.99 6.40
C GLU A 124 -11.82 -5.61 7.71
N GLN A 125 -11.41 -6.23 8.82
CA GLN A 125 -11.91 -5.92 10.15
C GLN A 125 -11.53 -4.50 10.58
N ALA A 126 -10.27 -4.11 10.41
CA ALA A 126 -9.84 -2.77 10.75
C ALA A 126 -10.51 -1.70 9.88
N LEU A 127 -10.76 -2.00 8.60
CA LEU A 127 -11.49 -1.11 7.69
C LEU A 127 -12.94 -0.90 8.15
N ASP A 128 -13.58 -1.94 8.72
CA ASP A 128 -14.95 -1.84 9.23
C ASP A 128 -15.03 -0.91 10.46
N ASP A 129 -13.98 -0.83 11.25
CA ASP A 129 -13.91 0.03 12.43
C ASP A 129 -13.60 1.50 12.10
N VAL A 130 -13.11 1.81 10.89
CA VAL A 130 -12.73 3.18 10.50
C VAL A 130 -13.97 3.98 10.09
N SER A 131 -14.22 5.09 10.78
CA SER A 131 -15.34 6.01 10.51
C SER A 131 -14.85 7.45 10.45
N PRO A 132 -14.17 7.86 9.35
CA PRO A 132 -13.66 9.21 9.19
C PRO A 132 -14.80 10.21 9.02
N ALA A 133 -14.57 11.43 9.48
CA ALA A 133 -15.51 12.52 9.28
C ALA A 133 -15.20 13.26 7.96
N GLY A 134 -16.25 13.74 7.29
CA GLY A 134 -16.13 14.53 6.07
C GLY A 134 -15.87 13.69 4.80
N ASP A 135 -15.55 14.41 3.73
CA ASP A 135 -15.24 13.81 2.45
C ASP A 135 -13.93 13.03 2.52
N THR A 136 -13.98 11.74 2.23
CA THR A 136 -12.86 10.84 2.47
C THR A 136 -12.43 10.12 1.19
N PHE A 137 -11.14 10.20 0.90
CA PHE A 137 -10.52 9.41 -0.15
C PHE A 137 -9.98 8.08 0.41
N TRP A 138 -10.32 6.98 -0.26
CA TRP A 138 -9.94 5.63 0.13
C TRP A 138 -8.97 5.04 -0.88
N TRP A 139 -7.78 4.71 -0.42
CA TRP A 139 -6.77 4.04 -1.23
C TRP A 139 -6.48 2.65 -0.66
N ILE A 140 -6.58 1.63 -1.50
CA ILE A 140 -6.43 0.23 -1.11
C ILE A 140 -5.41 -0.43 -2.03
N ALA A 141 -4.37 -1.04 -1.46
CA ALA A 141 -3.38 -1.82 -2.20
C ALA A 141 -2.92 -3.03 -1.38
N CYS A 142 -3.28 -4.21 -1.82
CA CYS A 142 -2.93 -5.48 -1.19
C CYS A 142 -3.16 -6.64 -2.17
N GLU A 143 -3.35 -7.85 -1.66
CA GLU A 143 -3.78 -8.99 -2.48
C GLU A 143 -5.04 -8.67 -3.30
N SER A 144 -5.08 -9.10 -4.56
CA SER A 144 -6.10 -8.68 -5.55
C SER A 144 -7.54 -8.98 -5.16
N ARG A 145 -7.81 -10.15 -4.58
CA ARG A 145 -9.15 -10.54 -4.12
C ARG A 145 -9.58 -9.69 -2.93
N ARG A 146 -8.70 -9.51 -1.96
CA ARG A 146 -8.95 -8.70 -0.75
C ARG A 146 -9.22 -7.23 -1.11
N ALA A 147 -8.41 -6.66 -2.00
CA ALA A 147 -8.60 -5.29 -2.50
C ALA A 147 -9.99 -5.12 -3.15
N ARG A 148 -10.44 -6.12 -3.91
CA ARG A 148 -11.77 -6.14 -4.56
C ARG A 148 -12.91 -6.25 -3.55
N VAL A 149 -12.75 -7.11 -2.53
CA VAL A 149 -13.74 -7.28 -1.44
C VAL A 149 -13.89 -5.98 -0.65
N MET A 150 -12.80 -5.38 -0.20
CA MET A 150 -12.84 -4.10 0.53
C MET A 150 -13.44 -2.97 -0.30
N ARG A 151 -13.13 -2.90 -1.60
CA ARG A 151 -13.77 -1.94 -2.51
C ARG A 151 -15.28 -2.15 -2.58
N LYS A 152 -15.76 -3.38 -2.78
CA LYS A 152 -17.20 -3.69 -2.81
C LYS A 152 -17.89 -3.34 -1.50
N PHE A 153 -17.23 -3.55 -0.37
CA PHE A 153 -17.72 -3.16 0.95
C PHE A 153 -17.91 -1.64 1.04
N LEU A 154 -16.91 -0.84 0.66
CA LEU A 154 -17.03 0.61 0.67
C LEU A 154 -18.13 1.13 -0.26
N GLU A 155 -18.22 0.59 -1.46
CA GLU A 155 -19.25 0.98 -2.44
C GLU A 155 -20.67 0.56 -1.99
N GLY A 156 -20.84 -0.67 -1.51
CA GLY A 156 -22.15 -1.26 -1.24
C GLY A 156 -22.67 -1.01 0.18
N HIS A 157 -21.83 -1.14 1.20
CA HIS A 157 -22.26 -1.00 2.59
C HIS A 157 -22.09 0.42 3.14
N ARG A 158 -21.06 1.14 2.68
CA ARG A 158 -20.78 2.50 3.14
C ARG A 158 -21.21 3.59 2.17
N ASN A 159 -21.72 3.20 0.98
CA ASN A 159 -22.14 4.10 -0.09
C ASN A 159 -21.09 5.14 -0.50
N VAL A 160 -19.80 4.76 -0.43
CA VAL A 160 -18.70 5.64 -0.85
C VAL A 160 -18.73 5.79 -2.37
N PRO A 161 -18.66 7.02 -2.91
CA PRO A 161 -18.61 7.23 -4.35
C PRO A 161 -17.43 6.49 -4.99
N LYS A 162 -17.64 5.83 -6.11
CA LYS A 162 -16.60 5.05 -6.82
C LYS A 162 -15.36 5.86 -7.16
N THR A 163 -15.54 7.15 -7.44
CA THR A 163 -14.46 8.10 -7.76
C THR A 163 -13.60 8.45 -6.55
N TRP A 164 -14.06 8.17 -5.34
CA TRP A 164 -13.35 8.40 -4.08
C TRP A 164 -12.59 7.15 -3.62
N ILE A 165 -12.64 6.07 -4.41
CA ILE A 165 -11.98 4.81 -4.07
C ILE A 165 -10.98 4.46 -5.17
N LYS A 166 -9.70 4.38 -4.81
CA LYS A 166 -8.65 3.78 -5.63
C LYS A 166 -8.25 2.45 -5.01
N SER A 167 -8.59 1.36 -5.67
CA SER A 167 -8.24 0.00 -5.22
C SER A 167 -7.42 -0.70 -6.29
N THR A 168 -6.30 -1.28 -5.89
CA THR A 168 -5.34 -1.93 -6.78
C THR A 168 -4.84 -3.24 -6.16
N GLY A 169 -4.92 -4.33 -6.90
CA GLY A 169 -4.23 -5.58 -6.53
C GLY A 169 -2.75 -5.45 -6.81
N TYR A 170 -1.92 -5.54 -5.78
CA TYR A 170 -0.46 -5.49 -5.89
C TYR A 170 0.13 -6.88 -6.17
N TRP A 171 -0.53 -7.90 -5.69
CA TRP A 171 -0.15 -9.29 -5.94
C TRP A 171 -1.38 -10.20 -5.97
N LYS A 172 -1.20 -11.43 -6.46
CA LYS A 172 -2.25 -12.43 -6.58
C LYS A 172 -1.72 -13.75 -6.05
N HIS A 173 -2.48 -14.41 -5.19
CA HIS A 173 -2.15 -15.77 -4.76
C HIS A 173 -2.37 -16.76 -5.90
N ALA A 174 -1.49 -17.75 -6.04
CA ALA A 174 -1.55 -18.70 -7.16
C ALA A 174 -2.84 -19.54 -7.20
N ASP A 175 -3.45 -19.81 -6.03
CA ASP A 175 -4.67 -20.60 -5.91
C ASP A 175 -5.97 -19.76 -5.98
N SER A 176 -5.88 -18.45 -6.18
CA SER A 176 -7.06 -17.63 -6.44
C SER A 176 -7.51 -17.93 -7.87
N GLU A 177 -8.46 -18.87 -8.03
CA GLU A 177 -9.15 -19.11 -9.30
C GLU A 177 -9.72 -17.79 -9.83
N ASP A 178 -9.61 -17.61 -11.14
CA ASP A 178 -10.14 -16.44 -11.83
C ASP A 178 -11.68 -16.50 -11.79
N ASP A 179 -12.28 -15.88 -10.77
CA ASP A 179 -13.66 -15.42 -10.88
C ASP A 179 -13.65 -14.20 -11.82
N GLU A 180 -13.47 -14.46 -13.11
CA GLU A 180 -13.83 -13.53 -14.16
C GLU A 180 -15.36 -13.58 -14.31
N GLU A 181 -16.06 -12.63 -13.68
CA GLU A 181 -17.37 -12.14 -14.09
C GLU A 181 -17.44 -10.63 -13.94
#